data_1dd225e0e2a8150afc4433b877bb52a8
#
_entry.id   1dd225e0e2a8150afc4433b877bb52a8
#
_cell.length_a   1.000
_cell.length_b   1.000
_cell.length_c   1.000
_cell.angle_alpha   90.00
_cell.angle_beta   90.00
_cell.angle_gamma   90.00
#
_symmetry.space_group_name_H-M   'P 1'
#
loop_
_entity.id
_entity.type
_entity.pdbx_description
1 polymer ?
#
loop_
_entity_poly.entity_id
_entity_poly.type
_entity_poly.pdbx_seq_one_letter_code
_entity_poly.pdbx_strand_id
1 'polypeptide(L)'
;RDMLPNQLPETNAKIETFTKWMPNILTDHHEMGTNSSFFFQPGVPERKNPLISDLNQALTKEIGTYHEDALNKIGSLYYSEESYDDFFFGKASTYPDANGSIGILFEQGSSRGHIQESVNGILTFPFTIRNQLTAAFSTLKAAQNMRVKLLNYMKDFHDKQIDSASKY
;
A
#
# COMPACT_ATOMS: atom_id res chain seq x y z
N ARG A 1 8.31 10.44 0.29
CA ARG A 1 8.01 11.07 1.60
C ARG A 1 7.65 12.55 1.51
N ASP A 2 7.30 13.03 0.33
CA ASP A 2 7.04 14.46 0.07
C ASP A 2 5.53 14.77 -0.11
N MET A 3 4.63 13.79 0.04
CA MET A 3 3.19 13.98 -0.20
C MET A 3 2.56 15.06 0.70
N LEU A 4 3.04 15.24 1.93
CA LEU A 4 2.53 16.27 2.84
C LEU A 4 3.20 17.63 2.61
N PRO A 5 4.57 17.74 2.54
CA PRO A 5 5.24 19.01 2.22
C PRO A 5 5.00 19.50 0.80
N ASN A 6 4.84 18.59 -0.15
CA ASN A 6 4.56 18.85 -1.57
C ASN A 6 5.49 19.87 -2.22
N GLN A 7 6.80 19.71 -2.01
CA GLN A 7 7.82 20.64 -2.50
C GLN A 7 8.40 20.25 -3.87
N LEU A 8 8.30 18.96 -4.23
CA LEU A 8 8.85 18.43 -5.46
C LEU A 8 7.81 18.46 -6.60
N PRO A 9 8.18 18.82 -7.83
CA PRO A 9 7.26 18.86 -8.97
C PRO A 9 6.63 17.48 -9.27
N GLU A 10 7.37 16.39 -9.06
CA GLU A 10 6.86 15.03 -9.22
C GLU A 10 5.77 14.70 -8.19
N THR A 11 5.93 15.16 -6.97
CA THR A 11 4.93 14.96 -5.91
C THR A 11 3.69 15.81 -6.18
N ASN A 12 3.86 17.03 -6.63
CA ASN A 12 2.75 17.91 -7.02
C ASN A 12 1.89 17.26 -8.11
N ALA A 13 2.51 16.78 -9.20
CA ALA A 13 1.81 16.07 -10.27
C ALA A 13 1.10 14.79 -9.77
N LYS A 14 1.71 14.06 -8.82
CA LYS A 14 1.10 12.87 -8.19
C LYS A 14 -0.12 13.24 -7.36
N ILE A 15 -0.05 14.32 -6.56
CA ILE A 15 -1.17 14.80 -5.74
C ILE A 15 -2.31 15.32 -6.63
N GLU A 16 -2.01 16.10 -7.66
CA GLU A 16 -3.02 16.54 -8.64
C GLU A 16 -3.74 15.37 -9.29
N THR A 17 -2.99 14.34 -9.70
CA THR A 17 -3.56 13.13 -10.27
C THR A 17 -4.41 12.38 -9.25
N PHE A 18 -3.92 12.19 -8.04
CA PHE A 18 -4.67 11.54 -6.95
C PHE A 18 -5.98 12.29 -6.66
N THR A 19 -5.93 13.62 -6.49
CA THR A 19 -7.10 14.43 -6.19
C THR A 19 -8.13 14.41 -7.33
N LYS A 20 -7.66 14.37 -8.58
CA LYS A 20 -8.54 14.29 -9.75
C LYS A 20 -9.27 12.95 -9.85
N TRP A 21 -8.59 11.85 -9.55
CA TRP A 21 -9.14 10.51 -9.72
C TRP A 21 -9.78 9.96 -8.43
N MET A 22 -9.32 10.38 -7.25
CA MET A 22 -9.77 9.87 -5.95
C MET A 22 -9.89 8.34 -5.94
N PRO A 23 -8.78 7.60 -6.17
CA PRO A 23 -8.84 6.16 -6.27
C PRO A 23 -9.20 5.54 -4.91
N ASN A 24 -9.95 4.44 -4.90
CA ASN A 24 -10.24 3.71 -3.66
C ASN A 24 -9.02 3.01 -3.06
N ILE A 25 -8.07 2.63 -3.90
CA ILE A 25 -6.79 2.02 -3.51
C ILE A 25 -5.67 2.69 -4.28
N LEU A 26 -4.57 3.01 -3.60
CA LEU A 26 -3.32 3.43 -4.22
C LEU A 26 -2.19 2.53 -3.73
N THR A 27 -1.41 1.98 -4.65
CA THR A 27 -0.23 1.17 -4.34
C THR A 27 1.06 1.92 -4.60
N ASP A 28 2.02 1.78 -3.68
CA ASP A 28 3.36 2.37 -3.76
C ASP A 28 4.38 1.22 -3.80
N HIS A 29 5.01 1.03 -4.97
CA HIS A 29 5.89 -0.11 -5.24
C HIS A 29 7.34 0.27 -5.02
N HIS A 30 7.98 -0.35 -4.05
CA HIS A 30 9.35 -0.09 -3.62
C HIS A 30 10.23 -1.35 -3.64
N GLU A 31 11.51 -1.13 -3.43
CA GLU A 31 12.51 -2.17 -3.18
C GLU A 31 13.21 -1.92 -1.85
N MET A 32 13.50 -3.01 -1.14
CA MET A 32 14.25 -3.02 0.11
C MET A 32 15.56 -3.79 -0.02
N GLY A 33 16.28 -4.04 1.08
CA GLY A 33 17.53 -4.77 1.08
C GLY A 33 17.42 -6.17 0.46
N THR A 34 18.45 -6.58 -0.30
CA THR A 34 18.51 -7.86 -1.03
C THR A 34 18.26 -9.09 -0.15
N ASN A 35 18.70 -9.06 1.12
CA ASN A 35 18.53 -10.15 2.09
C ASN A 35 17.13 -10.16 2.76
N SER A 36 16.14 -9.60 2.10
CA SER A 36 14.75 -9.64 2.52
C SER A 36 13.89 -10.46 1.54
N SER A 37 12.58 -10.50 1.79
CA SER A 37 11.65 -11.21 0.92
C SER A 37 10.72 -10.22 0.20
N PHE A 38 9.44 -10.28 0.45
CA PHE A 38 8.44 -9.34 -0.04
C PHE A 38 7.59 -8.86 1.13
N PHE A 39 7.39 -7.55 1.24
CA PHE A 39 6.49 -6.97 2.24
C PHE A 39 5.27 -6.35 1.56
N PHE A 40 4.12 -6.42 2.23
CA PHE A 40 2.94 -5.62 1.91
C PHE A 40 2.20 -5.22 3.19
N GLN A 41 1.54 -4.06 3.16
CA GLN A 41 0.72 -3.61 4.29
C GLN A 41 -0.48 -4.53 4.55
N PRO A 42 -0.98 -4.58 5.83
CA PRO A 42 -0.71 -3.61 6.90
C PRO A 42 0.69 -3.74 7.50
N GLY A 43 1.19 -2.61 8.03
CA GLY A 43 2.41 -2.55 8.82
C GLY A 43 2.19 -2.97 10.28
N VAL A 44 3.16 -2.64 11.14
CA VAL A 44 3.07 -2.91 12.58
C VAL A 44 1.85 -2.21 13.19
N PRO A 45 0.90 -2.94 13.82
CA PRO A 45 -0.38 -2.38 14.28
C PRO A 45 -0.23 -1.20 15.25
N GLU A 46 0.75 -1.26 16.16
CA GLU A 46 1.02 -0.21 17.15
C GLU A 46 1.66 1.04 16.55
N ARG A 47 2.11 0.97 15.31
CA ARG A 47 2.77 2.07 14.57
C ARG A 47 1.87 2.69 13.52
N LYS A 48 0.57 2.57 13.68
CA LYS A 48 -0.46 3.24 12.89
C LYS A 48 -0.64 4.69 13.36
N ASN A 49 -0.91 5.61 12.43
CA ASN A 49 -1.35 6.96 12.79
C ASN A 49 -2.73 6.89 13.49
N PRO A 50 -2.91 7.54 14.64
CA PRO A 50 -4.19 7.51 15.38
C PRO A 50 -5.37 8.13 14.62
N LEU A 51 -5.12 8.91 13.58
CA LEU A 51 -6.17 9.46 12.71
C LEU A 51 -6.67 8.48 11.65
N ILE A 52 -5.94 7.38 11.41
CA ILE A 52 -6.37 6.30 10.52
C ILE A 52 -7.40 5.43 11.26
N SER A 53 -8.58 5.27 10.68
CA SER A 53 -9.66 4.49 11.30
C SER A 53 -9.33 3.00 11.37
N ASP A 54 -9.90 2.30 12.35
CA ASP A 54 -9.77 0.84 12.44
C ASP A 54 -10.38 0.13 11.23
N LEU A 55 -11.43 0.72 10.63
CA LEU A 55 -12.01 0.17 9.39
C LEU A 55 -11.04 0.25 8.21
N ASN A 56 -10.23 1.32 8.09
CA ASN A 56 -9.17 1.40 7.09
C ASN A 56 -8.22 0.21 7.22
N GLN A 57 -7.71 -0.02 8.42
CA GLN A 57 -6.77 -1.11 8.70
C GLN A 57 -7.40 -2.50 8.48
N ALA A 58 -8.67 -2.67 8.83
CA ALA A 58 -9.39 -3.92 8.55
C ALA A 58 -9.54 -4.18 7.05
N LEU A 59 -9.83 -3.15 6.24
CA LEU A 59 -9.89 -3.25 4.80
C LEU A 59 -8.51 -3.51 4.19
N THR A 60 -7.46 -2.85 4.68
CA THR A 60 -6.08 -3.11 4.27
C THR A 60 -5.69 -4.56 4.53
N LYS A 61 -6.03 -5.09 5.70
CA LYS A 61 -5.79 -6.49 6.06
C LYS A 61 -6.59 -7.46 5.16
N GLU A 62 -7.85 -7.14 4.86
CA GLU A 62 -8.67 -7.95 3.93
C GLU A 62 -8.06 -7.94 2.51
N ILE A 63 -7.56 -6.80 2.02
CA ILE A 63 -6.82 -6.73 0.75
C ILE A 63 -5.54 -7.57 0.83
N GLY A 64 -4.84 -7.55 1.97
CA GLY A 64 -3.65 -8.37 2.23
C GLY A 64 -3.86 -9.86 1.96
N THR A 65 -5.03 -10.43 2.27
CA THR A 65 -5.32 -11.84 2.01
C THR A 65 -5.26 -12.21 0.52
N TYR A 66 -5.56 -11.27 -0.37
CA TYR A 66 -5.41 -11.47 -1.82
C TYR A 66 -3.94 -11.49 -2.25
N HIS A 67 -3.08 -10.72 -1.58
CA HIS A 67 -1.64 -10.73 -1.81
C HIS A 67 -1.03 -12.04 -1.33
N GLU A 68 -1.41 -12.48 -0.12
CA GLU A 68 -1.01 -13.79 0.43
C GLU A 68 -1.35 -14.94 -0.52
N ASP A 69 -2.59 -15.01 -0.94
CA ASP A 69 -3.05 -16.04 -1.87
C ASP A 69 -2.26 -16.02 -3.20
N ALA A 70 -1.98 -14.84 -3.72
CA ALA A 70 -1.27 -14.70 -4.99
C ALA A 70 0.21 -15.06 -4.87
N LEU A 71 0.89 -14.61 -3.81
CA LEU A 71 2.29 -14.90 -3.57
C LEU A 71 2.51 -16.38 -3.19
N ASN A 72 1.61 -16.98 -2.40
CA ASN A 72 1.63 -18.40 -2.08
C ASN A 72 1.55 -19.28 -3.34
N LYS A 73 0.70 -18.91 -4.31
CA LYS A 73 0.56 -19.65 -5.60
C LYS A 73 1.84 -19.67 -6.42
N ILE A 74 2.67 -18.67 -6.32
CA ILE A 74 3.95 -18.60 -7.03
C ILE A 74 5.16 -19.00 -6.15
N GLY A 75 4.91 -19.43 -4.91
CA GLY A 75 5.94 -19.87 -3.96
C GLY A 75 6.90 -18.75 -3.54
N SER A 76 6.43 -17.53 -3.46
CA SER A 76 7.25 -16.39 -3.02
C SER A 76 7.12 -16.16 -1.52
N LEU A 77 8.25 -15.99 -0.83
CA LEU A 77 8.29 -15.61 0.59
C LEU A 77 7.83 -14.17 0.77
N TYR A 78 7.04 -13.92 1.80
CA TYR A 78 6.56 -12.58 2.16
C TYR A 78 6.35 -12.45 3.67
N TYR A 79 6.13 -11.22 4.11
CA TYR A 79 5.67 -10.88 5.47
C TYR A 79 4.78 -9.62 5.44
N SER A 80 3.98 -9.46 6.47
CA SER A 80 3.19 -8.26 6.76
C SER A 80 3.07 -8.07 8.27
N GLU A 81 2.48 -6.98 8.73
CA GLU A 81 2.33 -6.63 10.15
C GLU A 81 3.67 -6.52 10.92
N GLU A 82 4.77 -6.36 10.20
CA GLU A 82 6.13 -6.25 10.73
C GLU A 82 6.89 -5.09 10.07
N SER A 83 7.97 -4.63 10.72
CA SER A 83 9.02 -3.71 10.24
C SER A 83 8.52 -2.33 9.83
N TYR A 84 7.53 -2.21 8.99
CA TYR A 84 7.04 -0.96 8.43
C TYR A 84 5.91 -0.36 9.26
N ASP A 85 5.83 0.97 9.26
CA ASP A 85 4.78 1.73 9.92
C ASP A 85 3.75 2.28 8.92
N ASP A 86 2.61 2.68 9.45
CA ASP A 86 1.58 3.42 8.72
C ASP A 86 1.23 4.71 9.46
N PHE A 87 2.26 5.54 9.73
CA PHE A 87 2.15 6.70 10.62
C PHE A 87 2.23 8.05 9.88
N PHE A 88 3.26 8.26 9.05
CA PHE A 88 3.53 9.57 8.46
C PHE A 88 2.82 9.76 7.12
N PHE A 89 1.85 10.67 7.07
CA PHE A 89 1.06 10.97 5.86
C PHE A 89 1.84 11.55 4.67
N GLY A 90 3.10 11.90 4.86
CA GLY A 90 3.98 12.28 3.75
C GLY A 90 4.43 11.12 2.86
N LYS A 91 4.20 9.86 3.25
CA LYS A 91 4.46 8.68 2.43
C LYS A 91 3.31 8.46 1.43
N ALA A 92 3.64 8.03 0.20
CA ALA A 92 2.62 7.74 -0.81
C ALA A 92 1.71 6.57 -0.42
N SER A 93 2.19 5.67 0.44
CA SER A 93 1.40 4.56 0.98
C SER A 93 0.46 4.94 2.14
N THR A 94 0.71 6.06 2.83
CA THR A 94 -0.09 6.49 3.99
C THR A 94 -0.96 7.73 3.67
N TYR A 95 -0.55 8.55 2.71
CA TYR A 95 -1.31 9.72 2.27
C TYR A 95 -2.76 9.39 1.85
N PRO A 96 -3.02 8.31 1.11
CA PRO A 96 -4.38 7.92 0.74
C PRO A 96 -5.29 7.65 1.93
N ASP A 97 -4.76 7.09 3.02
CA ASP A 97 -5.54 6.74 4.22
C ASP A 97 -6.11 7.97 4.91
N ALA A 98 -5.40 9.12 4.83
CA ALA A 98 -5.89 10.40 5.32
C ALA A 98 -6.94 11.05 4.40
N ASN A 99 -7.18 10.47 3.22
CA ASN A 99 -8.07 11.01 2.18
C ASN A 99 -9.21 10.03 1.79
N GLY A 100 -9.54 9.07 2.64
CA GLY A 100 -10.65 8.14 2.42
C GLY A 100 -10.38 7.04 1.40
N SER A 101 -9.12 6.83 1.05
CA SER A 101 -8.63 5.71 0.23
C SER A 101 -7.90 4.69 1.09
N ILE A 102 -7.47 3.59 0.50
CA ILE A 102 -6.55 2.62 1.10
C ILE A 102 -5.20 2.76 0.42
N GLY A 103 -4.17 3.09 1.20
CA GLY A 103 -2.78 3.12 0.74
C GLY A 103 -2.08 1.80 1.02
N ILE A 104 -1.30 1.29 0.08
CA ILE A 104 -0.57 0.03 0.24
C ILE A 104 0.88 0.19 -0.20
N LEU A 105 1.80 -0.06 0.72
CA LEU A 105 3.21 -0.21 0.42
C LEU A 105 3.52 -1.65 0.02
N PHE A 106 4.22 -1.80 -1.09
CA PHE A 106 4.93 -3.03 -1.45
C PHE A 106 6.43 -2.80 -1.40
N GLU A 107 7.16 -3.71 -0.77
CA GLU A 107 8.62 -3.69 -0.72
C GLU A 107 9.15 -5.05 -1.17
N GLN A 108 9.87 -5.07 -2.29
CA GLN A 108 10.52 -6.26 -2.82
C GLN A 108 11.99 -6.28 -2.45
N GLY A 109 12.51 -7.41 -1.97
CA GLY A 109 13.98 -7.60 -1.86
C GLY A 109 14.64 -7.33 -3.20
N SER A 110 15.57 -6.35 -3.26
CA SER A 110 16.12 -5.85 -4.52
C SER A 110 17.12 -6.81 -5.15
N SER A 111 16.97 -7.08 -6.45
CA SER A 111 17.95 -7.78 -7.25
C SER A 111 19.12 -6.88 -7.69
N ARG A 112 19.06 -5.57 -7.45
CA ARG A 112 20.08 -4.56 -7.79
C ARG A 112 20.63 -4.69 -9.22
N GLY A 113 19.72 -4.75 -10.18
CA GLY A 113 20.06 -5.00 -11.58
C GLY A 113 19.64 -6.40 -11.99
N HIS A 114 20.57 -7.33 -12.22
CA HIS A 114 20.19 -8.60 -12.86
C HIS A 114 20.14 -9.79 -11.92
N ILE A 115 21.07 -9.91 -10.97
CA ILE A 115 21.20 -11.07 -10.09
C ILE A 115 21.94 -10.69 -8.82
N GLN A 116 21.49 -11.22 -7.70
CA GLN A 116 22.13 -11.07 -6.39
C GLN A 116 22.10 -12.39 -5.63
N GLU A 117 23.14 -12.64 -4.87
CA GLU A 117 23.10 -13.66 -3.82
C GLU A 117 22.38 -13.10 -2.59
N SER A 118 21.46 -13.85 -2.03
CA SER A 118 20.76 -13.49 -0.81
C SER A 118 20.70 -14.65 0.17
N VAL A 119 20.32 -14.38 1.41
CA VAL A 119 20.09 -15.43 2.44
C VAL A 119 19.01 -16.42 2.03
N ASN A 120 18.15 -16.06 1.10
CA ASN A 120 17.05 -16.88 0.58
C ASN A 120 17.44 -17.56 -0.76
N GLY A 121 18.69 -17.50 -1.18
CA GLY A 121 19.17 -18.03 -2.47
C GLY A 121 19.39 -16.94 -3.52
N ILE A 122 19.50 -17.36 -4.76
CA ILE A 122 19.74 -16.45 -5.89
C ILE A 122 18.47 -15.65 -6.21
N LEU A 123 18.60 -14.33 -6.14
CA LEU A 123 17.54 -13.39 -6.46
C LEU A 123 17.81 -12.77 -7.83
N THR A 124 16.90 -13.00 -8.78
CA THR A 124 17.02 -12.52 -10.16
C THR A 124 16.05 -11.38 -10.45
N PHE A 125 16.39 -10.52 -11.40
CA PHE A 125 15.50 -9.43 -11.84
C PHE A 125 14.13 -9.92 -12.37
N PRO A 126 14.06 -10.98 -13.20
CA PRO A 126 12.76 -11.53 -13.61
C PRO A 126 11.89 -12.01 -12.44
N PHE A 127 12.51 -12.53 -11.36
CA PHE A 127 11.81 -12.94 -10.16
C PHE A 127 11.19 -11.73 -9.44
N THR A 128 11.94 -10.64 -9.28
CA THR A 128 11.45 -9.42 -8.62
C THR A 128 10.33 -8.75 -9.42
N ILE A 129 10.45 -8.70 -10.75
CA ILE A 129 9.37 -8.23 -11.65
C ILE A 129 8.11 -9.09 -11.48
N ARG A 130 8.25 -10.42 -11.50
CA ARG A 130 7.13 -11.34 -11.33
C ARG A 130 6.36 -11.07 -10.02
N ASN A 131 7.08 -10.89 -8.91
CA ASN A 131 6.47 -10.64 -7.61
C ASN A 131 5.70 -9.31 -7.60
N GLN A 132 6.31 -8.22 -8.06
CA GLN A 132 5.68 -6.90 -8.14
C GLN A 132 4.43 -6.94 -9.03
N LEU A 133 4.51 -7.59 -10.18
CA LEU A 133 3.38 -7.75 -11.09
C LEU A 133 2.26 -8.60 -10.47
N THR A 134 2.62 -9.68 -9.76
CA THR A 134 1.66 -10.55 -9.05
C THR A 134 0.91 -9.75 -7.97
N ALA A 135 1.63 -8.94 -7.18
CA ALA A 135 1.02 -8.08 -6.17
C ALA A 135 0.09 -7.02 -6.80
N ALA A 136 0.50 -6.39 -7.91
CA ALA A 136 -0.34 -5.46 -8.64
C ALA A 136 -1.66 -6.10 -9.12
N PHE A 137 -1.61 -7.27 -9.74
CA PHE A 137 -2.81 -7.99 -10.18
C PHE A 137 -3.68 -8.47 -9.01
N SER A 138 -3.08 -8.87 -7.90
CA SER A 138 -3.84 -9.25 -6.70
C SER A 138 -4.59 -8.06 -6.10
N THR A 139 -4.02 -6.86 -6.16
CA THR A 139 -4.71 -5.61 -5.78
C THR A 139 -5.94 -5.35 -6.67
N LEU A 140 -5.81 -5.51 -7.99
CA LEU A 140 -6.96 -5.37 -8.91
C LEU A 140 -8.05 -6.40 -8.61
N LYS A 141 -7.67 -7.63 -8.27
CA LYS A 141 -8.60 -8.69 -7.87
C LYS A 141 -9.32 -8.34 -6.57
N ALA A 142 -8.59 -7.85 -5.56
CA ALA A 142 -9.17 -7.36 -4.31
C ALA A 142 -10.16 -6.21 -4.57
N ALA A 143 -9.75 -5.21 -5.35
CA ALA A 143 -10.59 -4.06 -5.71
C ALA A 143 -11.90 -4.49 -6.39
N GLN A 144 -11.84 -5.47 -7.30
CA GLN A 144 -13.02 -6.03 -7.96
C GLN A 144 -13.97 -6.69 -6.95
N ASN A 145 -13.44 -7.56 -6.08
CA ASN A 145 -14.26 -8.35 -5.15
C ASN A 145 -14.79 -7.51 -3.98
N MET A 146 -14.01 -6.54 -3.54
CA MET A 146 -14.35 -5.65 -2.42
C MET A 146 -15.01 -4.34 -2.87
N ARG A 147 -15.35 -4.20 -4.15
CA ARG A 147 -15.81 -2.96 -4.77
C ARG A 147 -16.86 -2.21 -3.94
N VAL A 148 -17.89 -2.87 -3.47
CA VAL A 148 -18.97 -2.23 -2.69
C VAL A 148 -18.46 -1.73 -1.34
N LYS A 149 -17.64 -2.54 -0.65
CA LYS A 149 -17.03 -2.14 0.64
C LYS A 149 -16.16 -0.89 0.49
N LEU A 150 -15.31 -0.86 -0.55
CA LEU A 150 -14.37 0.24 -0.80
C LEU A 150 -15.11 1.53 -1.20
N LEU A 151 -16.13 1.44 -2.04
CA LEU A 151 -16.96 2.60 -2.41
C LEU A 151 -17.70 3.15 -1.20
N ASN A 152 -18.29 2.30 -0.37
CA ASN A 152 -18.98 2.72 0.84
C ASN A 152 -18.01 3.33 1.86
N TYR A 153 -16.81 2.73 2.03
CA TYR A 153 -15.78 3.27 2.91
C TYR A 153 -15.43 4.72 2.52
N MET A 154 -15.12 4.96 1.25
CA MET A 154 -14.77 6.30 0.76
C MET A 154 -15.93 7.29 0.93
N LYS A 155 -17.14 6.90 0.55
CA LYS A 155 -18.34 7.73 0.76
C LYS A 155 -18.51 8.10 2.23
N ASP A 156 -18.53 7.11 3.12
CA ASP A 156 -18.76 7.32 4.55
C ASP A 156 -17.64 8.15 5.21
N PHE A 157 -16.40 8.03 4.69
CA PHE A 157 -15.29 8.88 5.12
C PHE A 157 -15.60 10.35 4.84
N HIS A 158 -15.97 10.70 3.60
CA HIS A 158 -16.24 12.08 3.23
C HIS A 158 -17.50 12.63 3.91
N ASP A 159 -18.57 11.85 4.01
CA ASP A 159 -19.79 12.26 4.72
C ASP A 159 -19.48 12.62 6.19
N LYS A 160 -18.70 11.80 6.89
CA LYS A 160 -18.27 12.06 8.26
C LYS A 160 -17.41 13.32 8.39
N GLN A 161 -16.54 13.60 7.41
CA GLN A 161 -15.73 14.82 7.43
C GLN A 161 -16.62 16.07 7.26
N ILE A 162 -17.57 16.04 6.35
CA ILE A 162 -18.55 17.13 6.14
C ILE A 162 -19.36 17.37 7.40
N ASP A 163 -19.94 16.31 7.99
CA ASP A 163 -20.70 16.39 9.23
C ASP A 163 -19.87 16.93 10.40
N SER A 164 -18.60 16.56 10.47
CA SER A 164 -17.69 17.06 11.50
C SER A 164 -17.39 18.54 11.31
N ALA A 165 -17.10 18.97 10.08
CA ALA A 165 -16.80 20.37 9.77
C ALA A 165 -18.02 21.28 10.01
N SER A 166 -19.24 20.79 9.87
CA SER A 166 -20.47 21.57 10.11
C SER A 166 -20.72 21.91 11.59
N LYS A 167 -19.95 21.32 12.52
CA LYS A 167 -20.08 21.53 13.96
C LYS A 167 -19.17 22.62 14.51
N TYR A 168 -18.28 23.15 13.67
CA TYR A 168 -17.35 24.23 13.99
C TYR A 168 -17.59 25.44 13.08
#